data_a4ca9ecc58a33c6bb92200a769bb26c8
#
_entry.id   a4ca9ecc58a33c6bb92200a769bb26c8
#
_cell.length_a   1.000
_cell.length_b   1.000
_cell.length_c   1.000
_cell.angle_alpha   90.00
_cell.angle_beta   90.00
_cell.angle_gamma   90.00
#
_symmetry.space_group_name_H-M   'P 1'
#
loop_
_entity.id
_entity.type
_entity.pdbx_description
1 polymer ?
#
loop_
_entity_poly.entity_id
_entity_poly.type
_entity_poly.pdbx_seq_one_letter_code
_entity_poly.pdbx_strand_id
1 'polypeptide(L)'
;WPAFAPMGEALPLKGYNTEDDKVVNSNPAYTSQPNPNQVVNIAPDSERLQRLAPFAPWDGNDFTHLPLLIKTKGKCTTDHISMAGPWLRYRGHLQNISRNLLLGAINAFTGEAGIVTDSLNSNKCEVWKVAEHYRNECGGSIIVAEDNYGEGSSREHAAMEPRYLGVKVVLAKSFARIHETNLKKQGILALTFVQPSDYEKIKEGDTFDVACADIHVGTPIQIVVHHTDGSTDNITAQHTYNELQIKWFKAGSALAAL
;
A
#
# COMPACT_ATOMS: atom_id res chain seq x y z
N TRP A 1 -16.50 15.82 -19.23
CA TRP A 1 -17.13 17.14 -19.06
C TRP A 1 -18.60 17.02 -19.38
N PRO A 2 -19.50 17.58 -18.54
CA PRO A 2 -20.90 17.61 -18.91
C PRO A 2 -21.05 18.53 -20.15
N ALA A 3 -21.56 17.97 -21.22
CA ALA A 3 -21.90 18.71 -22.44
C ALA A 3 -23.15 19.59 -22.27
N PHE A 4 -23.53 19.89 -21.03
CA PHE A 4 -24.74 20.63 -20.69
C PHE A 4 -24.44 21.83 -19.81
N ALA A 5 -25.11 22.96 -20.15
CA ALA A 5 -25.15 24.10 -19.25
C ALA A 5 -25.83 23.76 -17.92
N PRO A 6 -25.63 24.54 -16.82
CA PRO A 6 -26.28 24.31 -15.53
C PRO A 6 -27.82 24.22 -15.57
N MET A 7 -28.43 24.73 -16.62
CA MET A 7 -29.87 24.66 -16.87
C MET A 7 -30.32 23.44 -17.72
N GLY A 8 -29.39 22.50 -17.98
CA GLY A 8 -29.70 21.29 -18.77
C GLY A 8 -29.66 21.47 -20.29
N GLU A 9 -29.27 22.63 -20.77
CA GLU A 9 -29.07 22.88 -22.20
C GLU A 9 -27.71 22.38 -22.68
N ALA A 10 -27.64 21.86 -23.90
CA ALA A 10 -26.39 21.48 -24.52
C ALA A 10 -25.47 22.70 -24.67
N LEU A 11 -24.26 22.63 -24.16
CA LEU A 11 -23.25 23.66 -24.37
C LEU A 11 -22.72 23.54 -25.79
N PRO A 12 -22.68 24.63 -26.57
CA PRO A 12 -22.10 24.62 -27.91
C PRO A 12 -20.56 24.56 -27.80
N LEU A 13 -20.06 23.44 -27.33
CA LEU A 13 -18.60 23.18 -27.24
C LEU A 13 -18.16 22.71 -28.63
N LYS A 14 -17.43 23.59 -29.33
CA LYS A 14 -16.80 23.25 -30.59
C LYS A 14 -15.94 21.99 -30.42
N GLY A 15 -16.25 20.93 -31.17
CA GLY A 15 -15.53 19.66 -31.10
C GLY A 15 -16.14 18.62 -30.16
N TYR A 16 -17.33 18.89 -29.58
CA TYR A 16 -18.02 17.95 -28.67
C TYR A 16 -19.47 17.66 -29.04
N ASN A 17 -19.92 18.09 -30.25
CA ASN A 17 -21.19 17.68 -30.76
C ASN A 17 -21.03 16.47 -31.70
N THR A 18 -22.11 15.76 -31.98
CA THR A 18 -22.08 14.55 -32.82
C THR A 18 -21.61 14.79 -34.24
N GLU A 19 -21.68 16.02 -34.74
CA GLU A 19 -21.15 16.38 -36.07
C GLU A 19 -19.64 16.64 -36.00
N ASP A 20 -19.17 17.25 -34.93
CA ASP A 20 -17.73 17.50 -34.69
C ASP A 20 -16.98 16.26 -34.21
N ASP A 21 -17.65 15.28 -33.61
CA ASP A 21 -17.05 13.99 -33.26
C ASP A 21 -16.36 13.29 -34.43
N LYS A 22 -16.92 13.45 -35.63
CA LYS A 22 -16.31 12.95 -36.87
C LYS A 22 -15.00 13.68 -37.19
N VAL A 23 -14.92 14.96 -36.87
CA VAL A 23 -13.72 15.78 -37.10
C VAL A 23 -12.65 15.45 -36.06
N VAL A 24 -13.04 15.27 -34.78
CA VAL A 24 -12.13 14.84 -33.71
C VAL A 24 -11.64 13.43 -33.98
N ASN A 25 -12.52 12.51 -34.34
CA ASN A 25 -12.17 11.12 -34.68
C ASN A 25 -11.39 10.99 -35.99
N SER A 26 -11.45 11.97 -36.88
CA SER A 26 -10.64 12.01 -38.12
C SER A 26 -9.27 12.66 -37.93
N ASN A 27 -9.00 13.25 -36.73
CA ASN A 27 -7.70 13.82 -36.45
C ASN A 27 -6.67 12.66 -36.18
N PRO A 28 -5.62 12.53 -37.01
CA PRO A 28 -4.65 11.45 -36.88
C PRO A 28 -4.01 11.37 -35.49
N ALA A 29 -3.97 12.49 -34.76
CA ALA A 29 -3.45 12.52 -33.38
C ALA A 29 -4.34 11.75 -32.38
N TYR A 30 -5.63 11.56 -32.68
CA TYR A 30 -6.60 10.88 -31.83
C TYR A 30 -7.06 9.52 -32.37
N THR A 31 -6.69 9.21 -33.62
CA THR A 31 -7.06 7.95 -34.28
C THR A 31 -5.96 6.91 -34.31
N SER A 32 -4.91 7.12 -33.56
CA SER A 32 -3.85 6.11 -33.43
C SER A 32 -4.43 4.85 -32.82
N GLN A 33 -4.48 3.77 -33.60
CA GLN A 33 -4.84 2.46 -33.07
C GLN A 33 -3.85 2.08 -31.95
N PRO A 34 -4.33 1.46 -30.86
CA PRO A 34 -3.46 0.96 -29.81
C PRO A 34 -2.37 0.08 -30.44
N ASN A 35 -1.13 0.45 -30.27
CA ASN A 35 -0.01 -0.39 -30.69
C ASN A 35 0.49 -1.22 -29.51
N PRO A 36 0.17 -2.52 -29.42
CA PRO A 36 0.59 -3.36 -28.31
C PRO A 36 2.12 -3.53 -28.25
N ASN A 37 2.82 -3.21 -29.35
CA ASN A 37 4.28 -3.28 -29.43
C ASN A 37 4.96 -1.94 -29.11
N GLN A 38 4.19 -0.91 -28.71
CA GLN A 38 4.72 0.39 -28.34
C GLN A 38 5.57 0.25 -27.08
N VAL A 39 6.87 0.47 -27.21
CA VAL A 39 7.78 0.46 -26.07
C VAL A 39 7.85 1.86 -25.48
N VAL A 40 7.59 1.96 -24.18
CA VAL A 40 7.82 3.19 -23.42
C VAL A 40 9.32 3.28 -23.11
N ASN A 41 10.01 4.22 -23.77
CA ASN A 41 11.41 4.48 -23.53
C ASN A 41 11.58 5.44 -22.36
N ILE A 42 12.28 4.98 -21.32
CA ILE A 42 12.67 5.79 -20.15
C ILE A 42 14.20 5.82 -20.14
N ALA A 43 14.80 6.99 -19.96
CA ALA A 43 16.26 7.10 -19.83
C ALA A 43 16.74 6.22 -18.67
N PRO A 44 17.78 5.40 -18.83
CA PRO A 44 18.25 4.44 -17.82
C PRO A 44 18.64 5.10 -16.49
N ASP A 45 19.09 6.33 -16.55
CA ASP A 45 19.51 7.17 -15.42
C ASP A 45 18.42 8.13 -14.92
N SER A 46 17.17 7.95 -15.35
CA SER A 46 16.07 8.81 -14.93
C SER A 46 15.80 8.67 -13.44
N GLU A 47 15.93 9.78 -12.69
CA GLU A 47 15.54 9.83 -11.28
C GLU A 47 14.04 10.00 -11.08
N ARG A 48 13.30 10.43 -12.11
CA ARG A 48 11.89 10.82 -12.02
C ARG A 48 10.92 9.77 -12.57
N LEU A 49 11.38 8.91 -13.46
CA LEU A 49 10.57 7.90 -14.13
C LEU A 49 11.22 6.53 -13.97
N GLN A 50 10.40 5.53 -13.69
CA GLN A 50 10.81 4.13 -13.61
C GLN A 50 9.77 3.27 -14.33
N ARG A 51 10.24 2.31 -15.12
CA ARG A 51 9.35 1.27 -15.63
C ARG A 51 9.02 0.31 -14.47
N LEU A 52 7.74 0.25 -14.11
CA LEU A 52 7.29 -0.64 -13.05
C LEU A 52 7.08 -2.05 -13.60
N ALA A 53 7.59 -3.04 -12.86
CA ALA A 53 7.15 -4.41 -13.02
C ALA A 53 5.85 -4.63 -12.22
N PRO A 54 4.90 -5.44 -12.71
CA PRO A 54 3.74 -5.83 -11.94
C PRO A 54 4.17 -6.47 -10.60
N PHE A 55 3.40 -6.21 -9.54
CA PHE A 55 3.61 -6.92 -8.29
C PHE A 55 3.30 -8.41 -8.47
N ALA A 56 4.12 -9.25 -7.87
CA ALA A 56 3.90 -10.70 -7.91
C ALA A 56 2.57 -11.07 -7.23
N PRO A 57 1.83 -12.06 -7.79
CA PRO A 57 0.66 -12.60 -7.14
C PRO A 57 1.02 -13.21 -5.79
N TRP A 58 0.02 -13.32 -4.92
CA TRP A 58 0.17 -14.06 -3.68
C TRP A 58 0.31 -15.57 -4.00
N ASP A 59 1.16 -16.27 -3.27
CA ASP A 59 1.48 -17.68 -3.50
C ASP A 59 0.42 -18.66 -2.94
N GLY A 60 -0.59 -18.14 -2.24
CA GLY A 60 -1.66 -18.94 -1.65
C GLY A 60 -1.35 -19.49 -0.25
N ASN A 61 -0.17 -19.22 0.30
CA ASN A 61 0.24 -19.71 1.61
C ASN A 61 -0.03 -18.66 2.72
N ASP A 62 -0.07 -19.16 3.96
CA ASP A 62 -0.02 -18.30 5.13
C ASP A 62 1.30 -17.52 5.17
N PHE A 63 1.28 -16.35 5.75
CA PHE A 63 2.52 -15.64 6.03
C PHE A 63 3.09 -16.17 7.34
N THR A 64 4.36 -16.54 7.34
CA THR A 64 5.05 -17.08 8.50
C THR A 64 6.26 -16.21 8.86
N HIS A 65 6.46 -15.99 10.16
CA HIS A 65 7.60 -15.27 10.73
C HIS A 65 7.84 -13.89 10.10
N LEU A 66 6.76 -13.17 9.70
CA LEU A 66 6.90 -11.79 9.22
C LEU A 66 7.45 -10.90 10.35
N PRO A 67 8.62 -10.26 10.18
CA PRO A 67 9.15 -9.36 11.18
C PRO A 67 8.30 -8.09 11.31
N LEU A 68 8.18 -7.58 12.52
CA LEU A 68 7.58 -6.26 12.78
C LEU A 68 8.45 -5.17 12.19
N LEU A 69 7.95 -4.47 11.18
CA LEU A 69 8.66 -3.33 10.61
C LEU A 69 8.59 -2.12 11.54
N ILE A 70 7.40 -1.78 11.99
CA ILE A 70 7.15 -0.68 12.92
C ILE A 70 5.81 -0.90 13.63
N LYS A 71 5.76 -0.53 14.91
CA LYS A 71 4.53 -0.27 15.67
C LYS A 71 4.38 1.24 15.79
N THR A 72 3.38 1.82 15.10
CA THR A 72 3.20 3.28 15.11
C THR A 72 2.39 3.72 16.31
N LYS A 73 2.78 4.84 16.93
CA LYS A 73 2.09 5.45 18.06
C LYS A 73 1.26 6.65 17.61
N GLY A 74 0.02 6.69 18.06
CA GLY A 74 -0.89 7.80 17.83
C GLY A 74 -1.28 7.94 16.36
N LYS A 75 -1.59 9.14 15.94
CA LYS A 75 -2.09 9.46 14.62
C LYS A 75 -1.02 9.25 13.55
N CYS A 76 -1.25 8.31 12.63
CA CYS A 76 -0.40 8.07 11.47
C CYS A 76 -1.15 8.43 10.18
N THR A 77 -0.90 9.63 9.67
CA THR A 77 -1.56 10.16 8.46
C THR A 77 -0.87 9.69 7.19
N THR A 78 -1.51 9.90 6.04
CA THR A 78 -0.88 9.65 4.74
C THR A 78 0.38 10.50 4.53
N ASP A 79 0.47 11.69 5.17
CA ASP A 79 1.70 12.50 5.17
C ASP A 79 2.83 11.86 6.00
N HIS A 80 2.49 11.14 7.06
CA HIS A 80 3.48 10.41 7.85
C HIS A 80 3.96 9.15 7.11
N ILE A 81 3.10 8.55 6.26
CA ILE A 81 3.42 7.32 5.50
C ILE A 81 4.21 7.67 4.23
N SER A 82 3.74 8.65 3.46
CA SER A 82 4.32 9.09 2.18
C SER A 82 4.19 10.61 2.08
N MET A 83 5.25 11.33 2.42
CA MET A 83 5.25 12.79 2.43
C MET A 83 5.06 13.36 1.03
N ALA A 84 4.39 14.52 0.97
CA ALA A 84 4.29 15.36 -0.22
C ALA A 84 5.52 16.27 -0.38
N GLY A 85 5.32 17.47 -0.94
CA GLY A 85 6.36 18.48 -1.12
C GLY A 85 7.44 18.00 -2.09
N PRO A 86 8.74 18.10 -1.72
CA PRO A 86 9.86 17.76 -2.60
C PRO A 86 9.84 16.32 -3.13
N TRP A 87 9.23 15.39 -2.39
CA TRP A 87 9.10 13.98 -2.77
C TRP A 87 8.22 13.78 -4.01
N LEU A 88 7.28 14.67 -4.28
CA LEU A 88 6.36 14.57 -5.41
C LEU A 88 7.07 14.57 -6.78
N ARG A 89 8.33 15.02 -6.86
CA ARG A 89 9.14 14.90 -8.07
C ARG A 89 9.41 13.44 -8.47
N TYR A 90 9.33 12.50 -7.51
CA TYR A 90 9.58 11.08 -7.72
C TYR A 90 8.30 10.26 -7.95
N ARG A 91 7.13 10.89 -8.15
CA ARG A 91 5.86 10.17 -8.33
C ARG A 91 5.87 9.13 -9.44
N GLY A 92 6.67 9.31 -10.46
CA GLY A 92 6.87 8.36 -11.56
C GLY A 92 7.99 7.34 -11.32
N HIS A 93 8.65 7.36 -10.16
CA HIS A 93 9.79 6.50 -9.83
C HIS A 93 9.60 5.85 -8.45
N LEU A 94 8.98 4.67 -8.44
CA LEU A 94 8.53 4.05 -7.19
C LEU A 94 9.68 3.74 -6.24
N GLN A 95 10.82 3.28 -6.74
CA GLN A 95 11.99 3.04 -5.89
C GLN A 95 12.47 4.30 -5.17
N ASN A 96 12.54 5.43 -5.87
CA ASN A 96 13.02 6.67 -5.27
C ASN A 96 12.02 7.27 -4.29
N ILE A 97 10.72 7.26 -4.61
CA ILE A 97 9.71 7.79 -3.70
C ILE A 97 9.56 6.90 -2.46
N SER A 98 9.78 5.59 -2.57
CA SER A 98 9.69 4.64 -1.45
C SER A 98 10.71 4.90 -0.34
N ARG A 99 11.76 5.69 -0.60
CA ARG A 99 12.71 6.13 0.43
C ARG A 99 12.09 7.08 1.46
N ASN A 100 10.87 7.53 1.24
CA ASN A 100 10.12 8.34 2.19
C ASN A 100 9.15 7.51 3.06
N LEU A 101 9.11 6.20 2.89
CA LEU A 101 8.20 5.33 3.64
C LEU A 101 8.30 5.55 5.14
N LEU A 102 7.18 5.99 5.73
CA LEU A 102 6.97 6.13 7.17
C LEU A 102 7.95 7.07 7.89
N LEU A 103 8.61 7.99 7.17
CA LEU A 103 9.54 8.95 7.78
C LEU A 103 8.89 9.86 8.83
N GLY A 104 7.57 10.09 8.74
CA GLY A 104 6.84 10.88 9.73
C GLY A 104 6.13 10.05 10.80
N ALA A 105 6.15 8.73 10.71
CA ALA A 105 5.48 7.86 11.66
C ALA A 105 6.29 7.73 12.97
N ILE A 106 5.61 7.88 14.09
CA ILE A 106 6.23 7.76 15.42
C ILE A 106 6.32 6.28 15.80
N ASN A 107 7.53 5.81 16.10
CA ASN A 107 7.77 4.49 16.64
C ASN A 107 7.24 4.40 18.08
N ALA A 108 6.35 3.47 18.37
CA ALA A 108 5.73 3.32 19.70
C ALA A 108 6.72 2.93 20.80
N PHE A 109 7.83 2.29 20.45
CA PHE A 109 8.83 1.82 21.42
C PHE A 109 9.83 2.91 21.80
N THR A 110 10.25 3.71 20.83
CA THR A 110 11.32 4.72 21.03
C THR A 110 10.82 6.15 21.10
N GLY A 111 9.64 6.43 20.52
CA GLY A 111 9.12 7.79 20.32
C GLY A 111 9.80 8.54 19.16
N GLU A 112 10.75 7.93 18.46
CA GLU A 112 11.45 8.54 17.32
C GLU A 112 10.59 8.47 16.06
N ALA A 113 10.65 9.52 15.22
CA ALA A 113 9.96 9.53 13.93
C ALA A 113 10.83 8.87 12.85
N GLY A 114 10.23 7.94 12.10
CA GLY A 114 10.84 7.36 10.90
C GLY A 114 12.07 6.47 11.15
N ILE A 115 12.36 6.15 12.40
CA ILE A 115 13.52 5.31 12.81
C ILE A 115 13.02 4.06 13.54
N VAL A 116 13.57 2.92 13.15
CA VAL A 116 13.29 1.63 13.76
C VAL A 116 14.57 0.84 13.98
N THR A 117 14.50 -0.16 14.85
CA THR A 117 15.57 -1.13 15.04
C THR A 117 15.36 -2.30 14.09
N ASP A 118 16.36 -2.60 13.29
CA ASP A 118 16.38 -3.80 12.45
C ASP A 118 16.63 -5.03 13.34
N SER A 119 15.65 -5.92 13.44
CA SER A 119 15.72 -7.10 14.32
C SER A 119 16.78 -8.12 13.88
N LEU A 120 17.24 -8.07 12.62
CA LEU A 120 18.23 -9.02 12.10
C LEU A 120 19.68 -8.65 12.47
N ASN A 121 19.96 -7.37 12.70
CA ASN A 121 21.32 -6.89 12.97
C ASN A 121 21.43 -5.87 14.11
N SER A 122 20.29 -5.53 14.75
CA SER A 122 20.17 -4.57 15.85
C SER A 122 20.59 -3.12 15.51
N ASN A 123 20.66 -2.78 14.22
CA ASN A 123 20.99 -1.42 13.79
C ASN A 123 19.74 -0.53 13.78
N LYS A 124 19.87 0.71 14.23
CA LYS A 124 18.84 1.73 14.07
C LYS A 124 18.96 2.38 12.70
N CYS A 125 17.89 2.31 11.91
CA CYS A 125 17.84 2.85 10.56
C CYS A 125 16.48 3.49 10.25
N GLU A 126 16.44 4.22 9.15
CA GLU A 126 15.19 4.68 8.55
C GLU A 126 14.32 3.50 8.17
N VAL A 127 13.01 3.61 8.39
CA VAL A 127 12.03 2.52 8.16
C VAL A 127 12.16 1.89 6.78
N TRP A 128 12.35 2.69 5.72
CA TRP A 128 12.45 2.18 4.36
C TRP A 128 13.66 1.25 4.14
N LYS A 129 14.79 1.52 4.82
CA LYS A 129 16.00 0.65 4.74
C LYS A 129 15.76 -0.71 5.39
N VAL A 130 15.11 -0.69 6.56
CA VAL A 130 14.75 -1.92 7.27
C VAL A 130 13.70 -2.70 6.49
N ALA A 131 12.70 -2.01 5.89
CA ALA A 131 11.72 -2.66 5.03
C ALA A 131 12.36 -3.35 3.82
N GLU A 132 13.32 -2.68 3.16
CA GLU A 132 14.07 -3.26 2.05
C GLU A 132 14.90 -4.48 2.49
N HIS A 133 15.52 -4.41 3.67
CA HIS A 133 16.28 -5.53 4.25
C HIS A 133 15.35 -6.72 4.54
N TYR A 134 14.21 -6.50 5.21
CA TYR A 134 13.23 -7.56 5.49
C TYR A 134 12.60 -8.13 4.22
N ARG A 135 12.37 -7.32 3.19
CA ARG A 135 11.92 -7.82 1.89
C ARG A 135 12.91 -8.83 1.30
N ASN A 136 14.19 -8.55 1.40
CA ASN A 136 15.24 -9.35 0.79
C ASN A 136 15.55 -10.61 1.61
N GLU A 137 15.58 -10.52 2.94
CA GLU A 137 16.00 -11.61 3.83
C GLU A 137 14.83 -12.46 4.34
N CYS A 138 13.67 -11.83 4.59
CA CYS A 138 12.50 -12.47 5.20
C CYS A 138 11.31 -12.61 4.25
N GLY A 139 11.41 -12.11 3.02
CA GLY A 139 10.30 -12.11 2.06
C GLY A 139 9.22 -11.06 2.33
N GLY A 140 9.34 -10.27 3.38
CA GLY A 140 8.41 -9.19 3.69
C GLY A 140 8.35 -8.81 5.17
N SER A 141 7.36 -7.99 5.53
CA SER A 141 7.19 -7.48 6.89
C SER A 141 5.73 -7.11 7.18
N ILE A 142 5.45 -6.79 8.44
CA ILE A 142 4.16 -6.30 8.93
C ILE A 142 4.30 -4.92 9.58
N ILE A 143 3.32 -4.06 9.35
CA ILE A 143 3.14 -2.78 10.05
C ILE A 143 2.00 -2.94 11.06
N VAL A 144 2.21 -2.45 12.28
CA VAL A 144 1.17 -2.38 13.32
C VAL A 144 0.87 -0.93 13.63
N ALA A 145 -0.42 -0.57 13.69
CA ALA A 145 -0.83 0.81 13.86
C ALA A 145 -2.01 0.98 14.83
N GLU A 146 -2.16 2.19 15.35
CA GLU A 146 -3.29 2.59 16.16
C GLU A 146 -4.50 2.98 15.31
N ASP A 147 -5.31 3.91 15.83
CA ASP A 147 -6.57 4.31 15.23
C ASP A 147 -6.40 5.18 13.98
N ASN A 148 -7.35 5.00 13.05
CA ASN A 148 -7.51 5.82 11.86
C ASN A 148 -6.25 5.90 10.99
N TYR A 149 -5.53 4.76 10.87
CA TYR A 149 -4.30 4.68 10.07
C TYR A 149 -4.52 5.12 8.63
N GLY A 150 -3.68 6.04 8.16
CA GLY A 150 -3.75 6.60 6.81
C GLY A 150 -4.78 7.71 6.62
N GLU A 151 -5.22 8.38 7.72
CA GLU A 151 -6.05 9.59 7.62
C GLU A 151 -5.36 10.67 6.78
N GLY A 152 -6.16 11.52 6.15
CA GLY A 152 -5.67 12.65 5.39
C GLY A 152 -5.94 12.55 3.89
N SER A 153 -5.07 13.15 3.08
CA SER A 153 -5.23 13.17 1.63
C SER A 153 -5.14 11.77 1.03
N SER A 154 -5.96 11.49 0.01
CA SER A 154 -5.86 10.23 -0.74
C SER A 154 -4.54 10.20 -1.51
N ARG A 155 -3.66 9.27 -1.12
CA ARG A 155 -2.36 9.07 -1.74
C ARG A 155 -2.13 7.59 -2.02
N GLU A 156 -2.13 7.24 -3.29
CA GLU A 156 -1.84 5.88 -3.74
C GLU A 156 -0.42 5.45 -3.35
N HIS A 157 0.54 6.38 -3.39
CA HIS A 157 1.92 6.11 -2.98
C HIS A 157 2.04 5.63 -1.54
N ALA A 158 1.19 6.13 -0.62
CA ALA A 158 1.14 5.64 0.76
C ALA A 158 0.76 4.14 0.88
N ALA A 159 0.25 3.53 -0.19
CA ALA A 159 0.01 2.10 -0.30
C ALA A 159 0.99 1.40 -1.26
N MET A 160 1.44 2.09 -2.32
CA MET A 160 2.40 1.53 -3.28
C MET A 160 3.79 1.37 -2.66
N GLU A 161 4.25 2.33 -1.87
CA GLU A 161 5.56 2.30 -1.23
C GLU A 161 5.74 1.11 -0.27
N PRO A 162 4.84 0.90 0.71
CA PRO A 162 4.96 -0.27 1.58
C PRO A 162 4.86 -1.57 0.78
N ARG A 163 3.99 -1.66 -0.24
CA ARG A 163 3.92 -2.82 -1.13
C ARG A 163 5.23 -3.08 -1.86
N TYR A 164 5.83 -2.04 -2.42
CA TYR A 164 7.11 -2.12 -3.12
C TYR A 164 8.24 -2.58 -2.19
N LEU A 165 8.25 -2.10 -0.97
CA LEU A 165 9.24 -2.46 0.05
C LEU A 165 8.90 -3.75 0.82
N GLY A 166 7.93 -4.55 0.32
CA GLY A 166 7.69 -5.89 0.82
C GLY A 166 6.76 -5.99 2.03
N VAL A 167 6.06 -4.91 2.40
CA VAL A 167 5.02 -5.02 3.43
C VAL A 167 3.89 -5.90 2.93
N LYS A 168 3.57 -6.96 3.66
CA LYS A 168 2.51 -7.93 3.35
C LYS A 168 1.21 -7.61 4.07
N VAL A 169 1.33 -7.17 5.31
CA VAL A 169 0.21 -6.97 6.22
C VAL A 169 0.30 -5.59 6.89
N VAL A 170 -0.82 -4.92 7.03
CA VAL A 170 -1.00 -3.80 7.94
C VAL A 170 -2.10 -4.18 8.91
N LEU A 171 -1.76 -4.26 10.21
CA LEU A 171 -2.68 -4.56 11.30
C LEU A 171 -2.90 -3.30 12.14
N ALA A 172 -4.10 -2.75 12.15
CA ALA A 172 -4.41 -1.50 12.83
C ALA A 172 -5.61 -1.64 13.79
N LYS A 173 -5.73 -0.73 14.76
CA LYS A 173 -6.98 -0.63 15.53
C LYS A 173 -8.14 -0.21 14.64
N SER A 174 -7.89 0.74 13.72
CA SER A 174 -8.84 1.14 12.66
C SER A 174 -8.12 1.83 11.50
N PHE A 175 -8.79 1.91 10.34
CA PHE A 175 -8.25 2.55 9.13
C PHE A 175 -9.06 3.77 8.73
N ALA A 176 -8.39 4.74 8.12
CA ALA A 176 -9.05 5.69 7.24
C ALA A 176 -9.55 4.95 5.99
N ARG A 177 -10.83 5.06 5.68
CA ARG A 177 -11.55 4.28 4.67
C ARG A 177 -10.87 4.27 3.29
N ILE A 178 -10.41 5.44 2.82
CA ILE A 178 -9.78 5.55 1.50
C ILE A 178 -8.43 4.82 1.50
N HIS A 179 -7.65 4.97 2.57
CA HIS A 179 -6.33 4.34 2.67
C HIS A 179 -6.45 2.82 2.75
N GLU A 180 -7.39 2.29 3.52
CA GLU A 180 -7.69 0.85 3.55
C GLU A 180 -7.99 0.31 2.14
N THR A 181 -8.81 1.04 1.37
CA THR A 181 -9.10 0.67 -0.01
C THR A 181 -7.84 0.70 -0.88
N ASN A 182 -6.96 1.68 -0.70
CA ASN A 182 -5.71 1.77 -1.43
C ASN A 182 -4.74 0.63 -1.08
N LEU A 183 -4.64 0.23 0.19
CA LEU A 183 -3.87 -0.95 0.60
C LEU A 183 -4.38 -2.22 -0.08
N LYS A 184 -5.70 -2.44 -0.08
CA LYS A 184 -6.34 -3.58 -0.76
C LYS A 184 -6.06 -3.59 -2.26
N LYS A 185 -6.12 -2.43 -2.93
CA LYS A 185 -5.79 -2.29 -4.36
C LYS A 185 -4.35 -2.65 -4.68
N GLN A 186 -3.44 -2.46 -3.74
CA GLN A 186 -2.02 -2.81 -3.91
C GLN A 186 -1.70 -4.24 -3.45
N GLY A 187 -2.70 -5.04 -3.05
CA GLY A 187 -2.48 -6.41 -2.61
C GLY A 187 -1.82 -6.53 -1.23
N ILE A 188 -1.94 -5.53 -0.39
CA ILE A 188 -1.55 -5.58 1.02
C ILE A 188 -2.75 -6.06 1.83
N LEU A 189 -2.55 -7.01 2.74
CA LEU A 189 -3.58 -7.50 3.64
C LEU A 189 -3.84 -6.47 4.76
N ALA A 190 -4.96 -5.76 4.67
CA ALA A 190 -5.38 -4.76 5.65
C ALA A 190 -6.31 -5.41 6.68
N LEU A 191 -5.85 -5.49 7.93
CA LEU A 191 -6.51 -6.15 9.03
C LEU A 191 -6.76 -5.20 10.19
N THR A 192 -7.86 -5.40 10.91
CA THR A 192 -8.13 -4.69 12.18
C THR A 192 -8.19 -5.66 13.34
N PHE A 193 -7.71 -5.22 14.50
CA PHE A 193 -7.85 -5.99 15.73
C PHE A 193 -9.33 -6.18 16.08
N VAL A 194 -9.73 -7.42 16.41
CA VAL A 194 -11.05 -7.68 17.01
C VAL A 194 -11.10 -7.11 18.43
N GLN A 195 -10.01 -7.25 19.17
CA GLN A 195 -9.79 -6.65 20.47
C GLN A 195 -8.72 -5.56 20.35
N PRO A 196 -9.07 -4.26 20.38
CA PRO A 196 -8.09 -3.17 20.24
C PRO A 196 -6.98 -3.20 21.30
N SER A 197 -7.22 -3.78 22.47
CA SER A 197 -6.21 -3.97 23.52
C SER A 197 -5.08 -4.93 23.14
N ASP A 198 -5.28 -5.79 22.13
CA ASP A 198 -4.24 -6.70 21.66
C ASP A 198 -3.05 -5.96 21.03
N TYR A 199 -3.27 -4.70 20.61
CA TYR A 199 -2.17 -3.83 20.21
C TYR A 199 -1.08 -3.72 21.28
N GLU A 200 -1.45 -3.72 22.57
CA GLU A 200 -0.49 -3.58 23.69
C GLU A 200 0.39 -4.83 23.88
N LYS A 201 -0.05 -6.00 23.40
CA LYS A 201 0.72 -7.24 23.48
C LYS A 201 1.97 -7.23 22.60
N ILE A 202 1.97 -6.43 21.53
CA ILE A 202 3.02 -6.42 20.51
C ILE A 202 4.25 -5.67 21.03
N LYS A 203 5.40 -6.34 20.96
CA LYS A 203 6.72 -5.87 21.46
C LYS A 203 7.68 -5.64 20.29
N GLU A 204 8.75 -4.89 20.57
CA GLU A 204 9.83 -4.67 19.59
C GLU A 204 10.53 -6.01 19.29
N GLY A 205 10.80 -6.25 18.01
CA GLY A 205 11.45 -7.49 17.55
C GLY A 205 10.53 -8.69 17.38
N ASP A 206 9.21 -8.54 17.59
CA ASP A 206 8.25 -9.61 17.36
C ASP A 206 8.20 -10.05 15.89
N THR A 207 7.83 -11.31 15.67
CA THR A 207 7.48 -11.86 14.37
C THR A 207 6.06 -12.44 14.37
N PHE A 208 5.45 -12.54 13.20
CA PHE A 208 4.03 -12.83 13.06
C PHE A 208 3.79 -13.98 12.08
N ASP A 209 2.97 -14.95 12.51
CA ASP A 209 2.34 -15.88 11.59
C ASP A 209 0.90 -15.42 11.35
N VAL A 210 0.48 -15.30 10.09
CA VAL A 210 -0.83 -14.79 9.70
C VAL A 210 -1.54 -15.84 8.86
N ALA A 211 -2.59 -16.44 9.41
CA ALA A 211 -3.36 -17.53 8.78
C ALA A 211 -4.33 -16.96 7.74
N CYS A 212 -3.84 -16.71 6.53
CA CYS A 212 -4.61 -16.09 5.45
C CYS A 212 -4.87 -17.01 4.23
N ALA A 213 -4.36 -18.25 4.22
CA ALA A 213 -4.51 -19.18 3.10
C ALA A 213 -5.99 -19.39 2.72
N ASP A 214 -6.86 -19.49 3.69
CA ASP A 214 -8.30 -19.67 3.53
C ASP A 214 -9.11 -18.39 3.69
N ILE A 215 -8.57 -17.25 3.25
CA ILE A 215 -9.28 -15.97 3.35
C ILE A 215 -10.58 -15.96 2.53
N HIS A 216 -11.69 -15.69 3.22
CA HIS A 216 -13.06 -15.56 2.67
C HIS A 216 -13.75 -14.34 3.27
N VAL A 217 -14.79 -13.86 2.62
CA VAL A 217 -15.59 -12.72 3.09
C VAL A 217 -16.12 -13.00 4.49
N GLY A 218 -15.82 -12.10 5.44
CA GLY A 218 -16.30 -12.17 6.82
C GLY A 218 -15.59 -13.17 7.72
N THR A 219 -14.56 -13.88 7.23
CA THR A 219 -13.80 -14.84 8.05
C THR A 219 -12.73 -14.10 8.86
N PRO A 220 -12.66 -14.28 10.17
CA PRO A 220 -11.57 -13.70 10.97
C PRO A 220 -10.23 -14.38 10.64
N ILE A 221 -9.16 -13.61 10.75
CA ILE A 221 -7.78 -14.07 10.53
C ILE A 221 -7.13 -14.30 11.89
N GLN A 222 -6.57 -15.50 12.09
CA GLN A 222 -5.78 -15.80 13.28
C GLN A 222 -4.34 -15.38 13.07
N ILE A 223 -3.76 -14.74 14.06
CA ILE A 223 -2.39 -14.26 14.06
C ILE A 223 -1.69 -14.81 15.32
N VAL A 224 -0.56 -15.44 15.14
CA VAL A 224 0.33 -15.81 16.23
C VAL A 224 1.48 -14.82 16.27
N VAL A 225 1.67 -14.17 17.40
CA VAL A 225 2.80 -13.28 17.66
C VAL A 225 3.87 -14.05 18.40
N HIS A 226 5.04 -14.10 17.87
CA HIS A 226 6.21 -14.73 18.51
C HIS A 226 7.10 -13.64 19.09
N HIS A 227 7.28 -13.67 20.40
CA HIS A 227 8.12 -12.72 21.12
C HIS A 227 9.58 -13.16 21.17
N THR A 228 10.47 -12.21 21.32
CA THR A 228 11.92 -12.46 21.41
C THR A 228 12.32 -13.30 22.63
N ASP A 229 11.48 -13.38 23.66
CA ASP A 229 11.66 -14.22 24.84
C ASP A 229 11.20 -15.68 24.66
N GLY A 230 10.70 -16.01 23.46
CA GLY A 230 10.18 -17.34 23.11
C GLY A 230 8.71 -17.56 23.49
N SER A 231 8.07 -16.61 24.14
CA SER A 231 6.62 -16.66 24.41
C SER A 231 5.81 -16.31 23.16
N THR A 232 4.53 -16.65 23.15
CA THR A 232 3.62 -16.37 22.05
C THR A 232 2.31 -15.80 22.56
N ASP A 233 1.72 -14.90 21.76
CA ASP A 233 0.36 -14.42 21.94
C ASP A 233 -0.49 -14.75 20.71
N ASN A 234 -1.77 -15.07 20.94
CA ASN A 234 -2.74 -15.24 19.88
C ASN A 234 -3.60 -13.99 19.75
N ILE A 235 -3.75 -13.50 18.54
CA ILE A 235 -4.55 -12.34 18.19
C ILE A 235 -5.57 -12.74 17.13
N THR A 236 -6.81 -12.32 17.29
CA THR A 236 -7.82 -12.44 16.24
C THR A 236 -7.98 -11.09 15.55
N ALA A 237 -7.82 -11.09 14.25
CA ALA A 237 -8.02 -9.95 13.39
C ALA A 237 -9.23 -10.15 12.49
N GLN A 238 -9.81 -9.07 12.01
CA GLN A 238 -10.89 -9.06 11.04
C GLN A 238 -10.53 -8.22 9.84
N HIS A 239 -11.27 -8.39 8.76
CA HIS A 239 -11.10 -7.62 7.54
C HIS A 239 -12.44 -7.29 6.89
N THR A 240 -12.43 -6.31 6.01
CA THR A 240 -13.60 -5.85 5.25
C THR A 240 -13.49 -6.15 3.75
N TYR A 241 -12.76 -7.20 3.39
CA TYR A 241 -12.63 -7.64 1.99
C TYR A 241 -13.93 -8.23 1.48
N ASN A 242 -14.39 -7.78 0.31
CA ASN A 242 -15.39 -8.48 -0.48
C ASN A 242 -14.71 -9.43 -1.48
N GLU A 243 -15.51 -10.24 -2.21
CA GLU A 243 -14.98 -11.23 -3.17
C GLU A 243 -14.06 -10.63 -4.22
N LEU A 244 -14.39 -9.44 -4.75
CA LEU A 244 -13.56 -8.77 -5.75
C LEU A 244 -12.22 -8.34 -5.14
N GLN A 245 -12.22 -7.83 -3.92
CA GLN A 245 -11.01 -7.39 -3.24
C GLN A 245 -10.11 -8.57 -2.83
N ILE A 246 -10.70 -9.73 -2.52
CA ILE A 246 -9.95 -10.98 -2.31
C ILE A 246 -9.26 -11.41 -3.62
N LYS A 247 -9.93 -11.25 -4.77
CA LYS A 247 -9.28 -11.48 -6.08
C LYS A 247 -8.10 -10.55 -6.29
N TRP A 248 -8.21 -9.26 -5.93
CA TRP A 248 -7.10 -8.32 -6.00
C TRP A 248 -5.91 -8.75 -5.13
N PHE A 249 -6.19 -9.17 -3.91
CA PHE A 249 -5.16 -9.67 -3.00
C PHE A 249 -4.44 -10.89 -3.59
N LYS A 250 -5.20 -11.87 -4.08
CA LYS A 250 -4.66 -13.08 -4.71
C LYS A 250 -3.86 -12.80 -5.98
N ALA A 251 -4.29 -11.85 -6.80
CA ALA A 251 -3.59 -11.44 -8.01
C ALA A 251 -2.35 -10.56 -7.75
N GLY A 252 -2.16 -10.10 -6.49
CA GLY A 252 -1.07 -9.21 -6.10
C GLY A 252 -1.35 -7.71 -6.24
N SER A 253 -2.39 -7.35 -6.99
CA SER A 253 -2.95 -6.00 -7.06
C SER A 253 -4.29 -5.98 -7.81
N ALA A 254 -5.05 -4.89 -7.67
CA ALA A 254 -6.27 -4.68 -8.46
C ALA A 254 -5.97 -4.62 -9.96
N LEU A 255 -4.85 -4.00 -10.35
CA LEU A 255 -4.44 -3.90 -11.76
C LEU A 255 -4.08 -5.27 -12.36
N ALA A 256 -3.46 -6.16 -11.58
CA ALA A 256 -3.10 -7.50 -12.03
C ALA A 256 -4.31 -8.45 -12.10
N ALA A 257 -5.44 -8.06 -11.52
CA ALA A 257 -6.69 -8.84 -11.52
C ALA A 257 -7.62 -8.48 -12.70
N LEU A 258 -7.25 -7.50 -13.54
CA LEU A 258 -7.96 -7.11 -14.77
C LEU A 258 -7.61 -8.06 -15.92
#